data_8ed9540695136bb8cab749976b5edaa0
#
_entry.id   8ed9540695136bb8cab749976b5edaa0
#
_cell.length_a   1.000
_cell.length_b   1.000
_cell.length_c   1.000
_cell.angle_alpha   90.00
_cell.angle_beta   90.00
_cell.angle_gamma   90.00
#
_symmetry.space_group_name_H-M   'P 1'
#
loop_
_entity.id
_entity.type
_entity.pdbx_description
1 polymer ?
#
loop_
_entity_poly.entity_id
_entity_poly.type
_entity_poly.pdbx_seq_one_letter_code
_entity_poly.pdbx_strand_id
1 'polypeptide(L)'
;MATNMKSLNTNGTSNSTHAAEVQEQKIAIAPKRRKTSTKKPKDEGLMATLCALVCDHQIGISVNLLSLLFLTHIFFPRARSRTSKFFRMSYYNPETQMYGCGTDDLPFVALWSVIFTGVRVVVMEYLLDPLARLGGIRTKKGLDRFKEQAWLIVYYTASWSLGMYIMYHSEFWLNLHGIWEGWPFREVEGIFKWYYLVQWGFWVQQMLVVNIEEKRKDYAQMFTHHVFTTALLFLSYGYYHMRVGTVILCIMDFVDIILPTAKLLKYMGYTTACDIAFGLFVISWVITRHALYMLVCWSIYHDAPRDMAPGCYFTPNHPSTPNTTNSQQLFIPISDTAAFEAHGGTDIWGNLLKAYNDQQGPICWNPSIRYYFLALLLTLQVFCCIWFTMVAKVVYKVLNGTGADDVRSDDEGDEEDEPIEHDKTSSLLNSVTTCTESGMSALPKEEEVGVDALTFARMNGASQRRQARRESSRASGISIPGHGDRKELLGRIGCDKPS
;
A
#
# COMPACT_ATOMS: atom_id res chain seq x y z
N MET A 1 15.56 74.63 -17.51
CA MET A 1 14.61 75.33 -16.58
C MET A 1 14.72 74.57 -15.30
N ALA A 2 15.50 75.03 -14.41
CA ALA A 2 15.23 75.94 -13.28
C ALA A 2 14.76 75.09 -12.08
N THR A 3 15.69 74.86 -11.11
CA THR A 3 15.96 75.58 -9.88
C THR A 3 14.96 75.30 -8.78
N ASN A 4 15.33 74.95 -7.57
CA ASN A 4 16.13 75.58 -6.51
C ASN A 4 16.17 74.62 -5.29
N MET A 5 17.21 74.22 -4.65
CA MET A 5 18.07 74.95 -3.67
C MET A 5 17.36 75.64 -2.49
N LYS A 6 17.69 75.17 -1.28
CA LYS A 6 18.19 75.89 -0.11
C LYS A 6 18.15 74.99 1.13
N SER A 7 19.18 74.61 1.78
CA SER A 7 20.33 75.23 2.50
C SER A 7 20.02 75.70 3.92
N LEU A 8 20.91 75.24 4.83
CA LEU A 8 21.46 75.85 6.05
C LEU A 8 20.52 75.87 7.31
N ASN A 9 21.02 75.68 8.52
CA ASN A 9 22.26 75.92 9.18
C ASN A 9 22.27 75.33 10.59
N THR A 10 23.33 74.71 11.03
CA THR A 10 24.40 75.06 11.99
C THR A 10 24.02 75.15 13.49
N ASN A 11 24.99 74.67 14.22
CA ASN A 11 25.49 74.96 15.57
C ASN A 11 24.76 74.20 16.73
N GLY A 12 25.48 73.63 17.65
CA GLY A 12 26.87 73.61 18.03
C GLY A 12 27.02 73.01 19.43
N THR A 13 28.20 72.42 19.66
CA THR A 13 28.98 72.35 20.91
C THR A 13 28.29 71.72 22.15
N SER A 14 28.77 70.71 22.80
CA SER A 14 30.00 70.51 23.53
C SER A 14 29.89 69.27 24.45
N ASN A 15 30.97 68.55 24.50
CA ASN A 15 31.53 67.74 25.59
C ASN A 15 30.70 67.30 26.79
N SER A 16 30.68 65.98 27.04
CA SER A 16 31.30 65.39 28.24
C SER A 16 31.36 63.87 28.18
N THR A 17 32.57 63.41 28.42
CA THR A 17 33.01 62.02 28.68
C THR A 17 32.25 61.39 29.86
N HIS A 18 31.65 60.20 29.63
CA HIS A 18 31.52 59.20 30.68
C HIS A 18 31.60 57.80 30.06
N ALA A 19 32.68 57.12 30.43
CA ALA A 19 32.82 55.67 30.23
C ALA A 19 31.77 54.97 31.08
N ALA A 20 30.94 54.15 30.45
CA ALA A 20 30.08 53.20 31.14
C ALA A 20 30.39 51.79 30.62
N GLU A 21 30.89 50.97 31.51
CA GLU A 21 31.13 49.54 31.39
C GLU A 21 29.91 48.82 30.80
N VAL A 22 30.11 48.13 29.68
CA VAL A 22 29.13 47.17 29.13
C VAL A 22 29.29 45.85 29.91
N GLN A 23 28.43 45.64 30.90
CA GLN A 23 28.26 44.37 31.56
C GLN A 23 27.48 43.41 30.63
N GLU A 24 28.19 42.45 30.07
CA GLU A 24 27.59 41.29 29.36
C GLU A 24 26.71 40.47 30.32
N GLN A 25 25.41 40.70 30.31
CA GLN A 25 24.44 39.80 30.92
C GLN A 25 24.25 38.57 30.02
N LYS A 26 24.94 37.47 30.35
CA LYS A 26 24.62 36.15 29.84
C LYS A 26 23.20 35.76 30.31
N ILE A 27 22.24 35.93 29.41
CA ILE A 27 20.88 35.39 29.60
C ILE A 27 20.99 33.87 29.48
N ALA A 28 20.94 33.17 30.61
CA ALA A 28 20.81 31.73 30.65
C ALA A 28 19.40 31.37 30.15
N ILE A 29 19.31 30.85 28.89
CA ILE A 29 18.11 30.28 28.33
C ILE A 29 17.86 28.96 29.07
N ALA A 30 16.89 28.97 29.98
CA ALA A 30 16.42 27.75 30.64
C ALA A 30 15.80 26.78 29.60
N PRO A 31 16.07 25.48 29.66
CA PRO A 31 15.53 24.52 28.70
C PRO A 31 14.00 24.50 28.80
N LYS A 32 13.34 24.77 27.68
CA LYS A 32 11.88 24.76 27.51
C LYS A 32 11.39 23.34 27.77
N ARG A 33 10.83 23.11 28.95
CA ARG A 33 10.22 21.83 29.38
C ARG A 33 9.08 21.48 28.42
N ARG A 34 9.33 20.53 27.52
CA ARG A 34 8.39 20.00 26.53
C ARG A 34 7.16 19.45 27.28
N LYS A 35 6.01 20.09 27.15
CA LYS A 35 4.75 19.54 27.62
C LYS A 35 4.43 18.34 26.74
N THR A 36 4.63 17.14 27.27
CA THR A 36 4.03 15.93 26.71
C THR A 36 2.52 16.11 26.78
N SER A 37 1.93 16.43 25.64
CA SER A 37 0.49 16.38 25.44
C SER A 37 0.08 14.92 25.57
N THR A 38 -0.36 14.52 26.76
CA THR A 38 -1.14 13.29 26.92
C THR A 38 -2.44 13.50 26.16
N LYS A 39 -2.49 13.08 24.89
CA LYS A 39 -3.74 12.92 24.17
C LYS A 39 -4.63 12.04 25.03
N LYS A 40 -5.76 12.58 25.52
CA LYS A 40 -6.82 11.76 26.10
C LYS A 40 -7.13 10.64 25.12
N PRO A 41 -7.22 9.37 25.57
CA PRO A 41 -7.70 8.30 24.70
C PRO A 41 -9.08 8.76 24.19
N LYS A 42 -9.19 8.98 22.88
CA LYS A 42 -10.49 9.00 22.20
C LYS A 42 -11.07 7.62 22.47
N ASP A 43 -12.35 7.55 22.85
CA ASP A 43 -13.11 6.31 22.83
C ASP A 43 -13.02 5.75 21.40
N GLU A 44 -12.02 4.92 21.20
CA GLU A 44 -11.82 4.24 19.91
C GLU A 44 -12.91 3.19 19.84
N GLY A 45 -13.83 3.36 18.89
CA GLY A 45 -14.92 2.42 18.69
C GLY A 45 -14.37 1.01 18.47
N LEU A 46 -15.15 -0.02 18.80
CA LEU A 46 -14.80 -1.45 18.68
C LEU A 46 -14.06 -1.78 17.36
N MET A 47 -14.44 -1.12 16.27
CA MET A 47 -13.82 -1.32 14.95
C MET A 47 -12.36 -0.83 14.92
N ALA A 48 -12.06 0.31 15.53
CA ALA A 48 -10.69 0.82 15.57
C ALA A 48 -9.79 -0.08 16.45
N THR A 49 -10.31 -0.59 17.56
CA THR A 49 -9.58 -1.55 18.41
C THR A 49 -9.33 -2.86 17.70
N LEU A 50 -10.30 -3.39 16.91
CA LEU A 50 -10.12 -4.58 16.09
C LEU A 50 -9.09 -4.35 14.97
N CYS A 51 -9.13 -3.20 14.31
CA CYS A 51 -8.12 -2.85 13.30
C CYS A 51 -6.72 -2.80 13.92
N ALA A 52 -6.55 -2.17 15.08
CA ALA A 52 -5.28 -2.11 15.79
C ALA A 52 -4.78 -3.53 16.15
N LEU A 53 -5.65 -4.39 16.68
CA LEU A 53 -5.32 -5.77 16.99
C LEU A 53 -4.86 -6.56 15.75
N VAL A 54 -5.54 -6.37 14.62
CA VAL A 54 -5.15 -7.01 13.35
C VAL A 54 -3.80 -6.48 12.88
N CYS A 55 -3.54 -5.16 13.01
CA CYS A 55 -2.28 -4.55 12.64
C CYS A 55 -1.10 -5.08 13.48
N ASP A 56 -1.29 -5.19 14.80
CA ASP A 56 -0.22 -5.60 15.71
C ASP A 56 0.09 -7.11 15.62
N HIS A 57 -0.89 -7.92 15.20
CA HIS A 57 -0.77 -9.39 15.23
C HIS A 57 -0.90 -10.04 13.85
N GLN A 58 -0.54 -9.35 12.77
CA GLN A 58 -0.68 -9.85 11.38
C GLN A 58 -0.06 -11.23 11.16
N ILE A 59 1.18 -11.44 11.64
CA ILE A 59 1.86 -12.76 11.53
C ILE A 59 1.07 -13.82 12.29
N GLY A 60 0.73 -13.56 13.55
CA GLY A 60 0.01 -14.52 14.40
C GLY A 60 -1.35 -14.89 13.80
N ILE A 61 -2.10 -13.92 13.30
CA ILE A 61 -3.40 -14.15 12.66
C ILE A 61 -3.23 -14.98 11.39
N SER A 62 -2.29 -14.60 10.51
CA SER A 62 -2.04 -15.33 9.26
C SER A 62 -1.61 -16.76 9.52
N VAL A 63 -0.64 -16.98 10.44
CA VAL A 63 -0.16 -18.31 10.80
C VAL A 63 -1.28 -19.16 11.44
N ASN A 64 -2.07 -18.58 12.33
CA ASN A 64 -3.19 -19.30 12.96
C ASN A 64 -4.26 -19.69 11.94
N LEU A 65 -4.65 -18.80 11.02
CA LEU A 65 -5.61 -19.10 9.96
C LEU A 65 -5.09 -20.20 9.02
N LEU A 66 -3.83 -20.08 8.57
CA LEU A 66 -3.20 -21.09 7.72
C LEU A 66 -3.08 -22.44 8.43
N SER A 67 -2.65 -22.43 9.70
CA SER A 67 -2.53 -23.64 10.51
C SER A 67 -3.89 -24.29 10.74
N LEU A 68 -4.92 -23.51 11.08
CA LEU A 68 -6.27 -24.01 11.28
C LEU A 68 -6.81 -24.64 10.00
N LEU A 69 -6.63 -23.99 8.85
CA LEU A 69 -7.05 -24.52 7.56
C LEU A 69 -6.30 -25.82 7.22
N PHE A 70 -4.99 -25.85 7.43
CA PHE A 70 -4.14 -27.01 7.15
C PHE A 70 -4.48 -28.19 8.06
N LEU A 71 -4.63 -27.95 9.38
CA LEU A 71 -5.04 -28.98 10.33
C LEU A 71 -6.44 -29.50 10.03
N THR A 72 -7.37 -28.61 9.66
CA THR A 72 -8.72 -29.00 9.23
C THR A 72 -8.66 -29.90 8.00
N HIS A 73 -7.81 -29.58 7.03
CA HIS A 73 -7.64 -30.39 5.83
C HIS A 73 -7.10 -31.80 6.13
N ILE A 74 -6.15 -31.92 7.08
CA ILE A 74 -5.51 -33.19 7.42
C ILE A 74 -6.44 -34.05 8.31
N PHE A 75 -6.94 -33.48 9.40
CA PHE A 75 -7.63 -34.27 10.46
C PHE A 75 -9.11 -34.48 10.21
N PHE A 76 -9.77 -33.70 9.34
CA PHE A 76 -11.19 -33.84 9.08
C PHE A 76 -11.47 -34.30 7.64
N PRO A 77 -11.58 -35.63 7.39
CA PRO A 77 -11.83 -36.19 6.03
C PRO A 77 -13.08 -35.61 5.37
N ARG A 78 -14.15 -35.34 6.18
CA ARG A 78 -15.41 -34.77 5.67
C ARG A 78 -15.24 -33.31 5.15
N ALA A 79 -14.31 -32.55 5.68
CA ALA A 79 -14.03 -31.19 5.24
C ALA A 79 -13.04 -31.13 4.06
N ARG A 80 -12.32 -32.23 3.78
CA ARG A 80 -11.22 -32.25 2.81
C ARG A 80 -11.64 -31.83 1.41
N SER A 81 -12.82 -32.20 0.94
CA SER A 81 -13.32 -31.79 -0.38
C SER A 81 -13.52 -30.28 -0.49
N ARG A 82 -13.92 -29.61 0.60
CA ARG A 82 -14.07 -28.14 0.64
C ARG A 82 -12.74 -27.44 0.84
N THR A 83 -11.91 -27.93 1.76
CA THR A 83 -10.62 -27.31 2.08
C THR A 83 -9.57 -27.52 0.97
N SER A 84 -9.69 -28.56 0.13
CA SER A 84 -8.81 -28.77 -1.02
C SER A 84 -8.85 -27.62 -2.03
N LYS A 85 -9.99 -26.92 -2.15
CA LYS A 85 -10.17 -25.75 -3.04
C LYS A 85 -9.30 -24.56 -2.64
N PHE A 86 -8.81 -24.50 -1.41
CA PHE A 86 -7.84 -23.48 -0.99
C PHE A 86 -6.44 -23.79 -1.47
N PHE A 87 -6.04 -25.07 -1.51
CA PHE A 87 -4.65 -25.46 -1.79
C PHE A 87 -4.39 -25.78 -3.27
N ARG A 88 -5.42 -26.07 -4.03
CA ARG A 88 -5.31 -26.48 -5.43
C ARG A 88 -6.22 -25.64 -6.29
N MET A 89 -5.75 -25.27 -7.47
CA MET A 89 -6.60 -24.69 -8.50
C MET A 89 -7.66 -25.70 -8.93
N SER A 90 -8.89 -25.23 -9.03
CA SER A 90 -10.03 -26.06 -9.42
C SER A 90 -10.15 -26.17 -10.95
N TYR A 91 -11.07 -27.02 -11.42
CA TYR A 91 -11.45 -27.15 -12.83
C TYR A 91 -10.33 -27.64 -13.75
N TYR A 92 -9.47 -28.53 -13.27
CA TYR A 92 -8.49 -29.19 -14.13
C TYR A 92 -9.14 -30.17 -15.09
N ASN A 93 -8.88 -30.02 -16.38
CA ASN A 93 -9.31 -30.95 -17.42
C ASN A 93 -8.14 -31.90 -17.77
N PRO A 94 -8.24 -33.21 -17.49
CA PRO A 94 -7.16 -34.16 -17.78
C PRO A 94 -6.96 -34.43 -19.28
N GLU A 95 -7.98 -34.17 -20.11
CA GLU A 95 -7.89 -34.41 -21.57
C GLU A 95 -7.06 -33.31 -22.26
N THR A 96 -7.31 -32.04 -21.90
CA THR A 96 -6.61 -30.90 -22.49
C THR A 96 -5.38 -30.48 -21.67
N GLN A 97 -5.21 -30.99 -20.44
CA GLN A 97 -4.22 -30.56 -19.45
C GLN A 97 -4.33 -29.05 -19.09
N MET A 98 -5.48 -28.45 -19.32
CA MET A 98 -5.77 -27.05 -19.04
C MET A 98 -6.72 -26.91 -17.85
N TYR A 99 -6.95 -25.67 -17.43
CA TYR A 99 -7.81 -25.35 -16.31
C TYR A 99 -8.94 -24.43 -16.77
N GLY A 100 -10.17 -24.79 -16.41
CA GLY A 100 -11.33 -23.90 -16.52
C GLY A 100 -11.33 -22.80 -15.44
N CYS A 101 -12.37 -21.95 -15.46
CA CYS A 101 -12.59 -20.86 -14.50
C CYS A 101 -13.89 -21.06 -13.74
N GLY A 102 -13.94 -20.70 -12.46
CA GLY A 102 -15.19 -20.80 -11.68
C GLY A 102 -15.09 -20.35 -10.23
N THR A 103 -16.23 -20.44 -9.53
CA THR A 103 -16.36 -20.04 -8.11
C THR A 103 -15.43 -20.79 -7.16
N ASP A 104 -15.08 -22.03 -7.50
CA ASP A 104 -14.22 -22.86 -6.65
C ASP A 104 -12.77 -22.38 -6.62
N ASP A 105 -12.41 -21.36 -7.41
CA ASP A 105 -11.12 -20.68 -7.37
C ASP A 105 -11.07 -19.51 -6.36
N LEU A 106 -12.24 -19.01 -5.89
CA LEU A 106 -12.29 -17.93 -4.90
C LEU A 106 -11.63 -18.29 -3.55
N PRO A 107 -11.78 -19.52 -3.01
CA PRO A 107 -11.02 -19.96 -1.84
C PRO A 107 -9.50 -19.87 -2.04
N PHE A 108 -9.00 -20.17 -3.24
CA PHE A 108 -7.58 -20.05 -3.57
C PHE A 108 -7.11 -18.59 -3.52
N VAL A 109 -7.90 -17.67 -4.06
CA VAL A 109 -7.64 -16.21 -3.96
C VAL A 109 -7.60 -15.76 -2.50
N ALA A 110 -8.57 -16.20 -1.69
CA ALA A 110 -8.62 -15.87 -0.26
C ALA A 110 -7.40 -16.40 0.50
N LEU A 111 -6.97 -17.63 0.21
CA LEU A 111 -5.75 -18.20 0.79
C LEU A 111 -4.52 -17.34 0.46
N TRP A 112 -4.34 -16.97 -0.80
CA TRP A 112 -3.20 -16.15 -1.21
C TRP A 112 -3.22 -14.76 -0.59
N SER A 113 -4.39 -14.17 -0.32
CA SER A 113 -4.48 -12.90 0.43
C SER A 113 -3.95 -13.04 1.85
N VAL A 114 -4.25 -14.16 2.53
CA VAL A 114 -3.71 -14.45 3.87
C VAL A 114 -2.20 -14.75 3.81
N ILE A 115 -1.75 -15.53 2.82
CA ILE A 115 -0.32 -15.81 2.62
C ILE A 115 0.45 -14.51 2.41
N PHE A 116 0.00 -13.62 1.53
CA PHE A 116 0.67 -12.34 1.29
C PHE A 116 0.72 -11.46 2.54
N THR A 117 -0.33 -11.46 3.37
CA THR A 117 -0.31 -10.72 4.63
C THR A 117 0.78 -11.24 5.56
N GLY A 118 0.90 -12.55 5.74
CA GLY A 118 1.93 -13.15 6.58
C GLY A 118 3.34 -13.00 5.99
N VAL A 119 3.51 -13.34 4.70
CA VAL A 119 4.81 -13.27 4.01
C VAL A 119 5.34 -11.83 3.97
N ARG A 120 4.46 -10.84 3.71
CA ARG A 120 4.85 -9.42 3.74
C ARG A 120 5.56 -9.08 5.05
N VAL A 121 4.93 -9.36 6.18
CA VAL A 121 5.48 -8.99 7.49
C VAL A 121 6.71 -9.81 7.82
N VAL A 122 6.73 -11.10 7.52
CA VAL A 122 7.93 -11.95 7.72
C VAL A 122 9.11 -11.42 6.91
N VAL A 123 8.93 -11.11 5.64
CA VAL A 123 10.01 -10.57 4.79
C VAL A 123 10.45 -9.19 5.31
N MET A 124 9.52 -8.33 5.70
CA MET A 124 9.83 -7.00 6.21
C MET A 124 10.65 -7.05 7.50
N GLU A 125 10.28 -7.91 8.46
CA GLU A 125 10.93 -7.95 9.77
C GLU A 125 12.22 -8.79 9.81
N TYR A 126 12.23 -9.93 9.11
CA TYR A 126 13.36 -10.86 9.23
C TYR A 126 14.41 -10.72 8.12
N LEU A 127 14.03 -10.19 6.94
CA LEU A 127 14.94 -10.01 5.81
C LEU A 127 15.30 -8.53 5.58
N LEU A 128 14.29 -7.67 5.50
CA LEU A 128 14.47 -6.28 5.08
C LEU A 128 14.90 -5.35 6.22
N ASP A 129 14.49 -5.60 7.48
CA ASP A 129 14.95 -4.81 8.61
C ASP A 129 16.47 -4.93 8.83
N PRO A 130 17.08 -6.14 8.89
CA PRO A 130 18.54 -6.25 9.00
C PRO A 130 19.25 -5.65 7.77
N LEU A 131 18.68 -5.78 6.57
CA LEU A 131 19.26 -5.19 5.35
C LEU A 131 19.25 -3.66 5.42
N ALA A 132 18.17 -3.05 5.91
CA ALA A 132 18.06 -1.61 6.11
C ALA A 132 19.10 -1.08 7.10
N ARG A 133 19.30 -1.81 8.20
CA ARG A 133 20.32 -1.47 9.22
C ARG A 133 21.75 -1.58 8.68
N LEU A 134 22.02 -2.59 7.85
CA LEU A 134 23.30 -2.70 7.12
C LEU A 134 23.49 -1.54 6.14
N GLY A 135 22.40 -1.06 5.51
CA GLY A 135 22.39 0.14 4.68
C GLY A 135 22.57 1.46 5.44
N GLY A 136 22.76 1.43 6.76
CA GLY A 136 23.03 2.60 7.59
C GLY A 136 21.80 3.34 8.10
N ILE A 137 20.59 2.83 7.87
CA ILE A 137 19.34 3.44 8.34
C ILE A 137 19.15 3.07 9.82
N ARG A 138 19.04 4.08 10.70
CA ARG A 138 18.97 3.89 12.17
C ARG A 138 17.69 4.44 12.80
N THR A 139 16.96 5.30 12.10
CA THR A 139 15.71 5.86 12.62
C THR A 139 14.56 4.88 12.42
N LYS A 140 13.66 4.77 13.40
CA LYS A 140 12.52 3.85 13.32
C LYS A 140 11.66 4.14 12.09
N LYS A 141 11.31 5.41 11.86
CA LYS A 141 10.52 5.86 10.72
C LYS A 141 11.20 5.55 9.39
N GLY A 142 12.53 5.75 9.30
CA GLY A 142 13.32 5.41 8.12
C GLY A 142 13.34 3.91 7.84
N LEU A 143 13.48 3.07 8.89
CA LEU A 143 13.44 1.61 8.77
C LEU A 143 12.09 1.13 8.26
N ASP A 144 10.99 1.61 8.83
CA ASP A 144 9.64 1.19 8.43
C ASP A 144 9.37 1.56 6.95
N ARG A 145 9.73 2.78 6.54
CA ARG A 145 9.62 3.22 5.14
C ARG A 145 10.51 2.42 4.18
N PHE A 146 11.74 2.13 4.58
CA PHE A 146 12.62 1.30 3.77
C PHE A 146 12.02 -0.10 3.55
N LYS A 147 11.54 -0.75 4.62
CA LYS A 147 10.93 -2.07 4.56
C LYS A 147 9.72 -2.11 3.63
N GLU A 148 8.83 -1.11 3.73
CA GLU A 148 7.66 -1.00 2.86
C GLU A 148 8.06 -0.88 1.38
N GLN A 149 8.99 0.01 1.04
CA GLN A 149 9.42 0.18 -0.35
C GLN A 149 10.18 -1.04 -0.87
N ALA A 150 11.04 -1.65 -0.07
CA ALA A 150 11.79 -2.84 -0.44
C ALA A 150 10.88 -4.05 -0.67
N TRP A 151 9.81 -4.22 0.14
CA TRP A 151 8.80 -5.25 -0.08
C TRP A 151 8.11 -5.09 -1.44
N LEU A 152 7.75 -3.87 -1.82
CA LEU A 152 7.14 -3.61 -3.13
C LEU A 152 8.07 -4.02 -4.27
N ILE A 153 9.38 -3.73 -4.18
CA ILE A 153 10.35 -4.16 -5.18
C ILE A 153 10.40 -5.68 -5.30
N VAL A 154 10.46 -6.40 -4.17
CA VAL A 154 10.49 -7.87 -4.16
C VAL A 154 9.25 -8.43 -4.85
N TYR A 155 8.07 -7.93 -4.47
CA TYR A 155 6.82 -8.40 -5.03
C TYR A 155 6.70 -8.07 -6.53
N TYR A 156 6.81 -6.79 -6.91
CA TYR A 156 6.58 -6.37 -8.29
C TYR A 156 7.65 -6.92 -9.25
N THR A 157 8.90 -7.10 -8.81
CA THR A 157 9.92 -7.74 -9.65
C THR A 157 9.55 -9.20 -9.94
N ALA A 158 9.13 -9.96 -8.94
CA ALA A 158 8.72 -11.36 -9.12
C ALA A 158 7.46 -11.47 -9.99
N SER A 159 6.43 -10.67 -9.68
CA SER A 159 5.17 -10.63 -10.41
C SER A 159 5.35 -10.22 -11.87
N TRP A 160 6.05 -9.11 -12.10
CA TRP A 160 6.32 -8.59 -13.45
C TRP A 160 7.14 -9.58 -14.29
N SER A 161 8.19 -10.16 -13.71
CA SER A 161 9.03 -11.14 -14.43
C SER A 161 8.24 -12.36 -14.85
N LEU A 162 7.38 -12.89 -13.97
CA LEU A 162 6.52 -14.02 -14.28
C LEU A 162 5.45 -13.66 -15.32
N GLY A 163 4.82 -12.49 -15.19
CA GLY A 163 3.85 -12.00 -16.16
C GLY A 163 4.47 -11.82 -17.55
N MET A 164 5.67 -11.25 -17.63
CA MET A 164 6.42 -11.10 -18.88
C MET A 164 6.81 -12.45 -19.47
N TYR A 165 7.21 -13.42 -18.63
CA TYR A 165 7.49 -14.79 -19.08
C TYR A 165 6.26 -15.45 -19.71
N ILE A 166 5.10 -15.34 -19.06
CA ILE A 166 3.82 -15.87 -19.55
C ILE A 166 3.44 -15.20 -20.88
N MET A 167 3.53 -13.87 -20.96
CA MET A 167 3.22 -13.13 -22.17
C MET A 167 4.15 -13.50 -23.31
N TYR A 168 5.45 -13.59 -23.04
CA TYR A 168 6.46 -13.94 -24.07
C TYR A 168 6.21 -15.31 -24.71
N HIS A 169 5.68 -16.29 -23.97
CA HIS A 169 5.35 -17.62 -24.46
C HIS A 169 3.92 -17.75 -24.97
N SER A 170 3.17 -16.65 -25.03
CA SER A 170 1.78 -16.65 -25.45
C SER A 170 1.58 -16.09 -26.86
N GLU A 171 0.43 -16.39 -27.47
CA GLU A 171 0.02 -15.89 -28.79
C GLU A 171 -0.23 -14.39 -28.84
N PHE A 172 -0.44 -13.75 -27.66
CA PHE A 172 -0.71 -12.32 -27.55
C PHE A 172 0.55 -11.48 -27.21
N TRP A 173 1.76 -12.07 -27.32
CA TRP A 173 3.00 -11.31 -27.16
C TRP A 173 3.15 -10.27 -28.26
N LEU A 174 3.12 -8.98 -27.89
CA LEU A 174 3.18 -7.82 -28.79
C LEU A 174 2.14 -7.87 -29.94
N ASN A 175 1.08 -8.64 -29.76
CA ASN A 175 0.00 -8.82 -30.72
C ASN A 175 -1.34 -8.46 -30.09
N LEU A 176 -1.87 -7.29 -30.43
CA LEU A 176 -3.15 -6.81 -29.88
C LEU A 176 -4.33 -7.66 -30.36
N HIS A 177 -4.31 -8.21 -31.58
CA HIS A 177 -5.34 -9.10 -32.07
C HIS A 177 -5.36 -10.44 -31.30
N GLY A 178 -4.19 -10.99 -30.96
CA GLY A 178 -4.07 -12.22 -30.20
C GLY A 178 -4.66 -12.15 -28.78
N ILE A 179 -4.93 -10.94 -28.25
CA ILE A 179 -5.64 -10.74 -26.98
C ILE A 179 -7.10 -11.19 -27.12
N TRP A 180 -7.73 -11.00 -28.29
CA TRP A 180 -9.16 -11.17 -28.52
C TRP A 180 -9.48 -12.42 -29.31
N GLU A 181 -8.61 -12.81 -30.23
CA GLU A 181 -8.80 -13.97 -31.12
C GLU A 181 -9.01 -15.27 -30.34
N GLY A 182 -10.08 -16.00 -30.65
CA GLY A 182 -10.42 -17.25 -29.99
C GLY A 182 -11.23 -17.10 -28.68
N TRP A 183 -11.69 -15.89 -28.33
CA TRP A 183 -12.60 -15.72 -27.19
C TRP A 183 -13.92 -16.49 -27.39
N PRO A 184 -14.48 -17.13 -26.34
CA PRO A 184 -14.11 -17.12 -24.92
C PRO A 184 -13.03 -18.17 -24.56
N PHE A 185 -12.02 -17.72 -23.81
CA PHE A 185 -10.94 -18.58 -23.31
C PHE A 185 -11.40 -19.38 -22.07
N ARG A 186 -12.21 -20.40 -22.31
CA ARG A 186 -12.81 -21.19 -21.21
C ARG A 186 -11.78 -22.03 -20.46
N GLU A 187 -10.73 -22.46 -21.16
CA GLU A 187 -9.63 -23.21 -20.61
C GLU A 187 -8.31 -22.44 -20.84
N VAL A 188 -7.46 -22.44 -19.83
CA VAL A 188 -6.18 -21.73 -19.83
C VAL A 188 -5.08 -22.60 -19.21
N GLU A 189 -3.83 -22.32 -19.54
CA GLU A 189 -2.67 -22.98 -18.95
C GLU A 189 -2.60 -22.78 -17.43
N GLY A 190 -2.08 -23.78 -16.71
CA GLY A 190 -2.04 -23.73 -15.26
C GLY A 190 -1.19 -22.58 -14.71
N ILE A 191 -0.04 -22.28 -15.32
CA ILE A 191 0.83 -21.17 -14.88
C ILE A 191 0.15 -19.80 -15.08
N PHE A 192 -0.57 -19.64 -16.20
CA PHE A 192 -1.32 -18.42 -16.51
C PHE A 192 -2.47 -18.22 -15.51
N LYS A 193 -3.27 -19.26 -15.25
CA LYS A 193 -4.35 -19.21 -14.25
C LYS A 193 -3.80 -18.93 -12.86
N TRP A 194 -2.72 -19.62 -12.45
CA TRP A 194 -2.08 -19.42 -11.17
C TRP A 194 -1.64 -17.97 -10.97
N TYR A 195 -0.93 -17.43 -11.95
CA TYR A 195 -0.49 -16.04 -11.94
C TYR A 195 -1.67 -15.07 -11.72
N TYR A 196 -2.74 -15.26 -12.49
CA TYR A 196 -3.91 -14.37 -12.42
C TYR A 196 -4.61 -14.41 -11.06
N LEU A 197 -4.82 -15.59 -10.48
CA LEU A 197 -5.45 -15.78 -9.18
C LEU A 197 -4.57 -15.26 -8.04
N VAL A 198 -3.26 -15.44 -8.13
CA VAL A 198 -2.29 -14.93 -7.14
C VAL A 198 -2.23 -13.41 -7.19
N GLN A 199 -2.18 -12.81 -8.37
CA GLN A 199 -2.29 -11.36 -8.53
C GLN A 199 -3.59 -10.82 -7.93
N TRP A 200 -4.70 -11.48 -8.18
CA TRP A 200 -5.97 -11.10 -7.57
C TRP A 200 -5.92 -11.18 -6.04
N GLY A 201 -5.35 -12.25 -5.48
CA GLY A 201 -5.12 -12.39 -4.04
C GLY A 201 -4.27 -11.26 -3.46
N PHE A 202 -3.23 -10.83 -4.16
CA PHE A 202 -2.42 -9.67 -3.77
C PHE A 202 -3.24 -8.37 -3.77
N TRP A 203 -4.04 -8.10 -4.80
CA TRP A 203 -4.87 -6.88 -4.86
C TRP A 203 -5.94 -6.84 -3.77
N VAL A 204 -6.51 -7.99 -3.39
CA VAL A 204 -7.39 -8.11 -2.21
C VAL A 204 -6.63 -7.78 -0.92
N GLN A 205 -5.42 -8.31 -0.77
CA GLN A 205 -4.56 -8.02 0.38
C GLN A 205 -4.15 -6.54 0.44
N GLN A 206 -3.89 -5.89 -0.69
CA GLN A 206 -3.55 -4.46 -0.73
C GLN A 206 -4.68 -3.55 -0.22
N MET A 207 -5.94 -3.94 -0.37
CA MET A 207 -7.05 -3.20 0.27
C MET A 207 -6.93 -3.21 1.80
N LEU A 208 -6.42 -4.30 2.39
CA LEU A 208 -6.15 -4.36 3.84
C LEU A 208 -4.94 -3.49 4.20
N VAL A 209 -3.85 -3.58 3.42
CA VAL A 209 -2.61 -2.83 3.65
C VAL A 209 -2.82 -1.33 3.66
N VAL A 210 -3.57 -0.79 2.70
CA VAL A 210 -3.89 0.66 2.64
C VAL A 210 -4.61 1.15 3.90
N ASN A 211 -5.34 0.28 4.60
CA ASN A 211 -6.02 0.61 5.85
C ASN A 211 -5.13 0.43 7.08
N ILE A 212 -4.07 -0.37 6.98
CA ILE A 212 -3.12 -0.69 8.07
C ILE A 212 -2.00 0.34 8.10
N GLU A 213 -1.47 0.71 6.94
CA GLU A 213 -0.38 1.68 6.83
C GLU A 213 -0.83 3.10 7.22
N GLU A 214 0.13 3.97 7.53
CA GLU A 214 -0.11 5.36 7.82
C GLU A 214 -0.83 6.04 6.65
N LYS A 215 -1.97 6.70 6.96
CA LYS A 215 -2.81 7.31 5.93
C LYS A 215 -2.09 8.47 5.26
N ARG A 216 -1.84 8.34 3.98
CA ARG A 216 -1.24 9.37 3.12
C ARG A 216 -2.29 10.39 2.67
N LYS A 217 -1.85 11.54 2.15
CA LYS A 217 -2.74 12.58 1.60
C LYS A 217 -3.65 12.08 0.46
N ASP A 218 -3.20 11.07 -0.28
CA ASP A 218 -3.92 10.43 -1.39
C ASP A 218 -4.64 9.12 -1.01
N TYR A 219 -4.90 8.89 0.29
CA TYR A 219 -5.54 7.67 0.80
C TYR A 219 -6.86 7.32 0.08
N ALA A 220 -7.75 8.30 -0.10
CA ALA A 220 -9.05 8.04 -0.73
C ALA A 220 -8.90 7.60 -2.19
N GLN A 221 -8.00 8.23 -2.95
CA GLN A 221 -7.70 7.87 -4.33
C GLN A 221 -7.08 6.47 -4.40
N MET A 222 -6.14 6.17 -3.50
CA MET A 222 -5.45 4.88 -3.44
C MET A 222 -6.42 3.75 -3.09
N PHE A 223 -7.24 3.93 -2.06
CA PHE A 223 -8.24 2.93 -1.68
C PHE A 223 -9.27 2.68 -2.80
N THR A 224 -9.79 3.75 -3.41
CA THR A 224 -10.74 3.65 -4.52
C THR A 224 -10.11 2.94 -5.72
N HIS A 225 -8.85 3.27 -6.06
CA HIS A 225 -8.11 2.57 -7.12
C HIS A 225 -8.02 1.06 -6.84
N HIS A 226 -7.70 0.63 -5.62
CA HIS A 226 -7.61 -0.79 -5.26
C HIS A 226 -8.98 -1.50 -5.39
N VAL A 227 -10.06 -0.84 -5.02
CA VAL A 227 -11.43 -1.36 -5.20
C VAL A 227 -11.73 -1.56 -6.68
N PHE A 228 -11.45 -0.57 -7.54
CA PHE A 228 -11.67 -0.68 -8.98
C PHE A 228 -10.79 -1.77 -9.63
N THR A 229 -9.52 -1.86 -9.23
CA THR A 229 -8.60 -2.90 -9.75
C THR A 229 -9.06 -4.30 -9.35
N THR A 230 -9.46 -4.50 -8.09
CA THR A 230 -10.00 -5.79 -7.64
C THR A 230 -11.31 -6.14 -8.34
N ALA A 231 -12.19 -5.16 -8.57
CA ALA A 231 -13.44 -5.37 -9.32
C ALA A 231 -13.15 -5.73 -10.78
N LEU A 232 -12.18 -5.09 -11.43
CA LEU A 232 -11.77 -5.43 -12.80
C LEU A 232 -11.21 -6.86 -12.88
N LEU A 233 -10.39 -7.29 -11.91
CA LEU A 233 -9.89 -8.66 -11.85
C LEU A 233 -11.03 -9.67 -11.70
N PHE A 234 -11.98 -9.39 -10.82
CA PHE A 234 -13.18 -10.20 -10.64
C PHE A 234 -14.01 -10.30 -11.93
N LEU A 235 -14.34 -9.18 -12.55
CA LEU A 235 -15.18 -9.14 -13.75
C LEU A 235 -14.48 -9.74 -14.98
N SER A 236 -13.18 -9.45 -15.17
CA SER A 236 -12.43 -9.99 -16.30
C SER A 236 -12.20 -11.51 -16.18
N TYR A 237 -12.05 -12.03 -14.97
CA TYR A 237 -12.05 -13.47 -14.72
C TYR A 237 -13.42 -14.08 -15.03
N GLY A 238 -14.50 -13.45 -14.58
CA GLY A 238 -15.88 -13.88 -14.81
C GLY A 238 -16.29 -13.91 -16.28
N TYR A 239 -15.69 -13.02 -17.09
CA TYR A 239 -16.00 -12.88 -18.52
C TYR A 239 -14.91 -13.45 -19.44
N TYR A 240 -14.00 -14.27 -18.93
CA TYR A 240 -12.87 -14.88 -19.67
C TYR A 240 -11.95 -13.86 -20.37
N HIS A 241 -11.75 -12.69 -19.76
CA HIS A 241 -10.89 -11.61 -20.26
C HIS A 241 -9.53 -11.54 -19.58
N MET A 242 -8.99 -12.68 -19.12
CA MET A 242 -7.72 -12.74 -18.39
C MET A 242 -6.51 -12.31 -19.24
N ARG A 243 -6.52 -12.50 -20.57
CA ARG A 243 -5.41 -12.08 -21.44
C ARG A 243 -5.19 -10.58 -21.35
N VAL A 244 -6.22 -9.77 -21.59
CA VAL A 244 -6.13 -8.32 -21.48
C VAL A 244 -5.82 -7.86 -20.05
N GLY A 245 -6.38 -8.53 -19.03
CA GLY A 245 -6.05 -8.26 -17.64
C GLY A 245 -4.57 -8.46 -17.33
N THR A 246 -3.96 -9.54 -17.83
CA THR A 246 -2.52 -9.81 -17.68
C THR A 246 -1.66 -8.75 -18.36
N VAL A 247 -2.01 -8.32 -19.57
CA VAL A 247 -1.31 -7.24 -20.29
C VAL A 247 -1.34 -5.95 -19.45
N ILE A 248 -2.52 -5.58 -18.93
CA ILE A 248 -2.66 -4.37 -18.10
C ILE A 248 -1.83 -4.48 -16.81
N LEU A 249 -1.88 -5.62 -16.11
CA LEU A 249 -1.07 -5.84 -14.90
C LEU A 249 0.42 -5.67 -15.18
N CYS A 250 0.95 -6.32 -16.23
CA CYS A 250 2.37 -6.20 -16.59
C CYS A 250 2.79 -4.77 -16.95
N ILE A 251 1.95 -4.04 -17.69
CA ILE A 251 2.22 -2.64 -18.05
C ILE A 251 2.24 -1.76 -16.79
N MET A 252 1.33 -2.01 -15.85
CA MET A 252 1.19 -1.22 -14.63
C MET A 252 2.29 -1.53 -13.59
N ASP A 253 2.63 -2.80 -13.39
CA ASP A 253 3.59 -3.25 -12.38
C ASP A 253 5.03 -2.76 -12.65
N PHE A 254 5.40 -2.52 -13.92
CA PHE A 254 6.76 -2.08 -14.29
C PHE A 254 7.19 -0.81 -13.58
N VAL A 255 6.32 0.19 -13.55
CA VAL A 255 6.62 1.49 -12.90
C VAL A 255 6.71 1.35 -11.39
N ASP A 256 5.94 0.40 -10.82
CA ASP A 256 5.92 0.14 -9.40
C ASP A 256 7.17 -0.62 -8.89
N ILE A 257 8.07 -1.02 -9.78
CA ILE A 257 9.45 -1.44 -9.47
C ILE A 257 10.38 -0.21 -9.37
N ILE A 258 10.24 0.74 -10.31
CA ILE A 258 11.21 1.85 -10.45
C ILE A 258 11.05 2.89 -9.34
N LEU A 259 9.82 3.28 -9.00
CA LEU A 259 9.59 4.30 -7.98
C LEU A 259 10.09 3.89 -6.58
N PRO A 260 9.76 2.69 -6.05
CA PRO A 260 10.32 2.23 -4.78
C PRO A 260 11.86 2.14 -4.84
N THR A 261 12.44 1.73 -5.97
CA THR A 261 13.90 1.69 -6.15
C THR A 261 14.51 3.09 -5.99
N ALA A 262 13.92 4.11 -6.63
CA ALA A 262 14.38 5.51 -6.47
C ALA A 262 14.29 5.96 -5.00
N LYS A 263 13.21 5.60 -4.29
CA LYS A 263 13.05 5.92 -2.87
C LYS A 263 14.07 5.22 -1.99
N LEU A 264 14.37 3.94 -2.24
CA LEU A 264 15.42 3.23 -1.50
C LEU A 264 16.79 3.86 -1.69
N LEU A 265 17.14 4.25 -2.92
CA LEU A 265 18.38 4.96 -3.22
C LEU A 265 18.47 6.28 -2.44
N LYS A 266 17.35 7.01 -2.32
CA LYS A 266 17.28 8.24 -1.51
C LYS A 266 17.53 7.94 -0.03
N TYR A 267 16.87 6.91 0.55
CA TYR A 267 17.05 6.54 1.97
C TYR A 267 18.47 6.08 2.30
N MET A 268 19.16 5.47 1.34
CA MET A 268 20.57 5.09 1.46
C MET A 268 21.56 6.22 1.18
N GLY A 269 21.08 7.42 0.81
CA GLY A 269 21.92 8.59 0.54
C GLY A 269 22.52 8.67 -0.87
N TYR A 270 22.14 7.79 -1.80
CA TYR A 270 22.63 7.83 -3.19
C TYR A 270 21.81 8.81 -4.04
N THR A 271 22.05 10.12 -3.86
CA THR A 271 21.26 11.19 -4.49
C THR A 271 21.29 11.15 -6.01
N THR A 272 22.48 11.06 -6.64
CA THR A 272 22.61 11.01 -8.10
C THR A 272 21.90 9.81 -8.71
N ALA A 273 22.03 8.62 -8.11
CA ALA A 273 21.34 7.41 -8.56
C ALA A 273 19.82 7.53 -8.38
N CYS A 274 19.37 8.17 -7.30
CA CYS A 274 17.96 8.49 -7.06
C CYS A 274 17.40 9.39 -8.17
N ASP A 275 18.13 10.47 -8.55
CA ASP A 275 17.69 11.39 -9.59
C ASP A 275 17.59 10.71 -10.96
N ILE A 276 18.55 9.84 -11.30
CA ILE A 276 18.50 9.03 -12.53
C ILE A 276 17.31 8.09 -12.50
N ALA A 277 17.11 7.34 -11.40
CA ALA A 277 15.99 6.42 -11.25
C ALA A 277 14.64 7.16 -11.29
N PHE A 278 14.57 8.37 -10.72
CA PHE A 278 13.38 9.22 -10.80
C PHE A 278 13.10 9.71 -12.24
N GLY A 279 14.13 10.06 -12.99
CA GLY A 279 14.00 10.40 -14.41
C GLY A 279 13.49 9.23 -15.24
N LEU A 280 14.04 8.02 -15.03
CA LEU A 280 13.55 6.77 -15.65
C LEU A 280 12.09 6.47 -15.25
N PHE A 281 11.73 6.68 -13.98
CA PHE A 281 10.36 6.53 -13.52
C PHE A 281 9.38 7.44 -14.28
N VAL A 282 9.70 8.73 -14.44
CA VAL A 282 8.85 9.69 -15.15
C VAL A 282 8.63 9.28 -16.62
N ILE A 283 9.70 8.90 -17.32
CA ILE A 283 9.62 8.45 -18.71
C ILE A 283 8.78 7.16 -18.80
N SER A 284 9.07 6.19 -17.94
CA SER A 284 8.34 4.92 -17.90
C SER A 284 6.86 5.13 -17.57
N TRP A 285 6.54 6.06 -16.66
CA TRP A 285 5.15 6.41 -16.34
C TRP A 285 4.37 6.87 -17.58
N VAL A 286 4.94 7.80 -18.36
CA VAL A 286 4.29 8.29 -19.57
C VAL A 286 4.08 7.17 -20.58
N ILE A 287 5.10 6.33 -20.79
CA ILE A 287 5.03 5.22 -21.75
C ILE A 287 3.99 4.19 -21.30
N THR A 288 4.08 3.69 -20.07
CA THR A 288 3.25 2.57 -19.62
C THR A 288 1.83 3.00 -19.26
N ARG A 289 1.67 4.05 -18.45
CA ARG A 289 0.38 4.45 -17.88
C ARG A 289 -0.42 5.42 -18.75
N HIS A 290 0.20 6.04 -19.76
CA HIS A 290 -0.53 6.89 -20.70
C HIS A 290 -0.50 6.30 -22.12
N ALA A 291 0.67 5.98 -22.69
CA ALA A 291 0.71 5.50 -24.07
C ALA A 291 0.22 4.05 -24.21
N LEU A 292 0.88 3.08 -23.58
CA LEU A 292 0.54 1.66 -23.72
C LEU A 292 -0.83 1.33 -23.13
N TYR A 293 -1.17 1.91 -21.98
CA TYR A 293 -2.49 1.69 -21.38
C TYR A 293 -3.62 2.21 -22.27
N MET A 294 -3.47 3.41 -22.85
CA MET A 294 -4.46 3.95 -23.79
C MET A 294 -4.50 3.16 -25.08
N LEU A 295 -3.38 2.57 -25.51
CA LEU A 295 -3.35 1.64 -26.64
C LEU A 295 -4.18 0.38 -26.37
N VAL A 296 -4.12 -0.17 -25.15
CA VAL A 296 -4.98 -1.29 -24.76
C VAL A 296 -6.45 -0.86 -24.72
N CYS A 297 -6.77 0.30 -24.15
CA CYS A 297 -8.14 0.84 -24.18
C CYS A 297 -8.65 1.04 -25.63
N TRP A 298 -7.78 1.52 -26.50
CA TRP A 298 -8.09 1.64 -27.95
C TRP A 298 -8.35 0.27 -28.58
N SER A 299 -7.55 -0.74 -28.27
CA SER A 299 -7.74 -2.11 -28.75
C SER A 299 -9.08 -2.70 -28.28
N ILE A 300 -9.48 -2.47 -27.01
CA ILE A 300 -10.81 -2.85 -26.51
C ILE A 300 -11.92 -2.18 -27.33
N TYR A 301 -11.75 -0.92 -27.72
CA TYR A 301 -12.75 -0.18 -28.48
C TYR A 301 -12.82 -0.61 -29.95
N HIS A 302 -11.64 -0.79 -30.58
CA HIS A 302 -11.51 -0.94 -32.02
C HIS A 302 -11.34 -2.40 -32.46
N ASP A 303 -10.42 -3.17 -31.80
CA ASP A 303 -10.05 -4.51 -32.26
C ASP A 303 -11.01 -5.57 -31.70
N ALA A 304 -11.37 -5.48 -30.41
CA ALA A 304 -12.25 -6.46 -29.79
C ALA A 304 -13.56 -6.73 -30.59
N PRO A 305 -14.31 -5.73 -31.12
CA PRO A 305 -15.49 -6.02 -31.91
C PRO A 305 -15.23 -6.61 -33.31
N ARG A 306 -13.98 -6.57 -33.78
CA ARG A 306 -13.59 -7.17 -35.07
C ARG A 306 -13.18 -8.63 -34.90
N ASP A 307 -12.42 -8.91 -33.81
CA ASP A 307 -11.85 -10.23 -33.56
C ASP A 307 -12.84 -11.13 -32.79
N MET A 308 -13.71 -10.53 -31.97
CA MET A 308 -14.82 -11.22 -31.29
C MET A 308 -16.14 -10.80 -31.94
N ALA A 309 -16.68 -11.62 -32.83
CA ALA A 309 -17.96 -11.32 -33.47
C ALA A 309 -19.07 -11.16 -32.42
N PRO A 310 -19.91 -10.08 -32.49
CA PRO A 310 -21.00 -9.92 -31.54
C PRO A 310 -22.05 -11.03 -31.70
N GLY A 311 -22.35 -11.73 -30.58
CA GLY A 311 -23.24 -12.86 -30.58
C GLY A 311 -23.05 -13.77 -29.40
N CYS A 312 -23.72 -14.91 -29.39
CA CYS A 312 -23.61 -15.91 -28.32
C CYS A 312 -22.79 -17.12 -28.77
N TYR A 313 -21.82 -17.51 -27.96
CA TYR A 313 -20.89 -18.60 -28.15
C TYR A 313 -21.29 -19.80 -27.29
N PHE A 314 -21.42 -20.95 -27.91
CA PHE A 314 -21.85 -22.20 -27.23
C PHE A 314 -20.68 -23.14 -27.05
N THR A 315 -20.79 -23.99 -26.01
CA THR A 315 -19.86 -25.10 -25.82
C THR A 315 -20.43 -26.35 -26.54
N PRO A 316 -19.61 -27.14 -27.20
CA PRO A 316 -20.03 -28.44 -27.70
C PRO A 316 -20.63 -29.27 -26.56
N ASN A 317 -21.71 -30.04 -26.85
CA ASN A 317 -22.37 -30.95 -25.92
C ASN A 317 -23.12 -30.30 -24.72
N HIS A 318 -23.30 -28.99 -24.70
CA HIS A 318 -24.16 -28.37 -23.67
C HIS A 318 -25.65 -28.48 -24.06
N PRO A 319 -26.57 -28.72 -23.10
CA PRO A 319 -28.01 -28.90 -23.38
C PRO A 319 -28.66 -27.71 -24.11
N SER A 320 -28.14 -26.48 -23.90
CA SER A 320 -28.61 -25.27 -24.58
C SER A 320 -27.99 -25.09 -25.97
N THR A 321 -27.10 -25.97 -26.41
CA THR A 321 -26.50 -25.88 -27.73
C THR A 321 -27.53 -26.29 -28.79
N PRO A 322 -27.76 -25.47 -29.82
CA PRO A 322 -28.74 -25.80 -30.88
C PRO A 322 -28.40 -27.17 -31.51
N ASN A 323 -29.40 -28.08 -31.54
CA ASN A 323 -29.27 -29.40 -32.19
C ASN A 323 -29.17 -29.21 -33.70
N THR A 324 -28.00 -28.96 -34.23
CA THR A 324 -27.74 -28.86 -35.65
C THR A 324 -26.60 -29.77 -36.03
N THR A 325 -26.84 -30.49 -37.13
CA THR A 325 -25.96 -31.48 -37.75
C THR A 325 -24.65 -30.91 -38.30
N ASN A 326 -24.43 -29.61 -38.21
CA ASN A 326 -23.23 -28.93 -38.71
C ASN A 326 -22.44 -28.27 -37.58
N SER A 327 -21.19 -28.64 -37.42
CA SER A 327 -20.20 -28.06 -36.46
C SER A 327 -20.03 -26.54 -36.56
N GLN A 328 -20.68 -25.88 -37.48
CA GLN A 328 -20.61 -24.42 -37.72
C GLN A 328 -21.64 -23.59 -36.91
N GLN A 329 -22.56 -24.20 -36.17
CA GLN A 329 -23.58 -23.46 -35.43
C GLN A 329 -23.39 -23.39 -33.91
N LEU A 330 -22.12 -23.36 -33.46
CA LEU A 330 -21.77 -23.05 -32.09
C LEU A 330 -21.80 -21.52 -31.79
N PHE A 331 -22.30 -20.74 -32.76
CA PHE A 331 -22.36 -19.30 -32.66
C PHE A 331 -23.70 -18.77 -33.19
N ILE A 332 -24.34 -17.90 -32.43
CA ILE A 332 -25.55 -17.15 -32.85
C ILE A 332 -25.16 -15.67 -32.94
N PRO A 333 -25.24 -15.07 -34.15
CA PRO A 333 -24.89 -13.65 -34.32
C PRO A 333 -25.95 -12.74 -33.69
N ILE A 334 -25.55 -11.54 -33.26
CA ILE A 334 -26.45 -10.52 -32.70
C ILE A 334 -27.53 -10.08 -33.71
N SER A 335 -27.32 -10.29 -35.01
CA SER A 335 -28.31 -9.99 -36.06
C SER A 335 -29.58 -10.82 -35.94
N ASP A 336 -29.48 -12.04 -35.37
CA ASP A 336 -30.65 -12.84 -34.99
C ASP A 336 -31.09 -12.42 -33.58
N THR A 337 -31.81 -11.32 -33.49
CA THR A 337 -32.21 -10.70 -32.22
C THR A 337 -33.04 -11.64 -31.35
N ALA A 338 -33.95 -12.43 -31.94
CA ALA A 338 -34.82 -13.33 -31.22
C ALA A 338 -34.04 -14.48 -30.57
N ALA A 339 -33.13 -15.11 -31.31
CA ALA A 339 -32.27 -16.16 -30.77
C ALA A 339 -31.22 -15.60 -29.78
N PHE A 340 -30.67 -14.41 -30.07
CA PHE A 340 -29.72 -13.74 -29.16
C PHE A 340 -30.35 -13.42 -27.80
N GLU A 341 -31.59 -12.86 -27.79
CA GLU A 341 -32.31 -12.59 -26.53
C GLU A 341 -32.70 -13.88 -25.79
N ALA A 342 -33.19 -14.90 -26.52
CA ALA A 342 -33.55 -16.19 -25.92
C ALA A 342 -32.39 -16.89 -25.20
N HIS A 343 -31.16 -16.64 -25.66
CA HIS A 343 -29.94 -17.21 -25.02
C HIS A 343 -29.23 -16.24 -24.07
N GLY A 344 -29.89 -15.16 -23.61
CA GLY A 344 -29.38 -14.24 -22.60
C GLY A 344 -28.44 -13.19 -23.14
N GLY A 345 -28.50 -12.86 -24.45
CA GLY A 345 -27.63 -11.85 -25.06
C GLY A 345 -27.80 -10.44 -24.49
N THR A 346 -28.97 -10.11 -23.94
CA THR A 346 -29.26 -8.83 -23.25
C THR A 346 -28.93 -8.86 -21.75
N ASP A 347 -28.71 -10.02 -21.16
CA ASP A 347 -28.33 -10.14 -19.74
C ASP A 347 -26.85 -9.84 -19.52
N ILE A 348 -26.54 -8.58 -19.25
CA ILE A 348 -25.17 -8.10 -19.05
C ILE A 348 -24.52 -8.78 -17.84
N TRP A 349 -25.22 -8.85 -16.69
CA TRP A 349 -24.65 -9.39 -15.47
C TRP A 349 -24.49 -10.91 -15.53
N GLY A 350 -25.46 -11.62 -16.10
CA GLY A 350 -25.35 -13.06 -16.33
C GLY A 350 -24.14 -13.41 -17.20
N ASN A 351 -23.86 -12.64 -18.23
CA ASN A 351 -22.70 -12.82 -19.09
C ASN A 351 -21.38 -12.43 -18.39
N LEU A 352 -21.33 -11.28 -17.70
CA LEU A 352 -20.13 -10.84 -16.95
C LEU A 352 -19.71 -11.81 -15.86
N LEU A 353 -20.68 -12.54 -15.28
CA LEU A 353 -20.43 -13.51 -14.21
C LEU A 353 -20.51 -14.96 -14.69
N LYS A 354 -20.37 -15.19 -15.99
CA LYS A 354 -20.61 -16.50 -16.60
C LYS A 354 -19.72 -17.59 -16.06
N ALA A 355 -18.43 -17.33 -15.86
CA ALA A 355 -17.49 -18.28 -15.29
C ALA A 355 -17.91 -18.74 -13.88
N TYR A 356 -18.59 -17.88 -13.11
CA TYR A 356 -19.01 -18.20 -11.74
C TYR A 356 -20.33 -18.96 -11.67
N ASN A 357 -21.25 -18.73 -12.61
CA ASN A 357 -22.60 -19.26 -12.55
C ASN A 357 -22.77 -20.52 -13.40
N ASP A 358 -22.31 -20.49 -14.64
CA ASP A 358 -22.49 -21.56 -15.61
C ASP A 358 -21.35 -21.59 -16.62
N GLN A 359 -20.31 -22.33 -16.32
CA GLN A 359 -19.07 -22.40 -17.08
C GLN A 359 -19.24 -22.99 -18.48
N GLN A 360 -20.17 -23.91 -18.64
CA GLN A 360 -20.41 -24.63 -19.89
C GLN A 360 -21.53 -24.00 -20.74
N GLY A 361 -22.33 -23.12 -20.16
CA GLY A 361 -23.46 -22.51 -20.83
C GLY A 361 -23.06 -21.47 -21.88
N PRO A 362 -24.04 -21.00 -22.68
CA PRO A 362 -23.78 -19.97 -23.68
C PRO A 362 -23.27 -18.69 -23.05
N ILE A 363 -22.26 -18.07 -23.63
CA ILE A 363 -21.77 -16.75 -23.24
C ILE A 363 -21.95 -15.81 -24.43
N CYS A 364 -22.54 -14.64 -24.16
CA CYS A 364 -22.84 -13.70 -25.21
C CYS A 364 -21.95 -12.48 -25.11
N TRP A 365 -21.31 -12.13 -26.25
CA TRP A 365 -20.60 -10.88 -26.40
C TRP A 365 -21.57 -9.80 -26.86
N ASN A 366 -21.80 -8.82 -25.96
CA ASN A 366 -22.67 -7.68 -26.20
C ASN A 366 -21.81 -6.39 -26.23
N PRO A 367 -21.96 -5.50 -27.21
CA PRO A 367 -21.25 -4.22 -27.26
C PRO A 367 -21.35 -3.38 -25.99
N SER A 368 -22.46 -3.49 -25.23
CA SER A 368 -22.64 -2.79 -23.96
C SER A 368 -21.62 -3.21 -22.92
N ILE A 369 -21.24 -4.49 -22.84
CA ILE A 369 -20.23 -5.02 -21.88
C ILE A 369 -18.87 -4.36 -22.13
N ARG A 370 -18.50 -4.14 -23.39
CA ARG A 370 -17.28 -3.41 -23.77
C ARG A 370 -17.25 -2.01 -23.14
N TYR A 371 -18.37 -1.29 -23.19
CA TYR A 371 -18.42 0.06 -22.63
C TYR A 371 -18.33 0.06 -21.11
N TYR A 372 -18.83 -0.97 -20.40
CA TYR A 372 -18.62 -1.11 -18.96
C TYR A 372 -17.14 -1.31 -18.61
N PHE A 373 -16.43 -2.20 -19.30
CA PHE A 373 -14.99 -2.37 -19.10
C PHE A 373 -14.22 -1.08 -19.42
N LEU A 374 -14.52 -0.42 -20.52
CA LEU A 374 -13.90 0.86 -20.88
C LEU A 374 -14.16 1.94 -19.85
N ALA A 375 -15.38 2.06 -19.32
CA ALA A 375 -15.70 3.04 -18.28
C ALA A 375 -14.87 2.82 -17.00
N LEU A 376 -14.73 1.55 -16.56
CA LEU A 376 -13.89 1.21 -15.40
C LEU A 376 -12.42 1.52 -15.67
N LEU A 377 -11.89 1.16 -16.82
CA LEU A 377 -10.50 1.41 -17.21
C LEU A 377 -10.23 2.92 -17.36
N LEU A 378 -11.12 3.67 -17.99
CA LEU A 378 -10.98 5.12 -18.11
C LEU A 378 -11.07 5.83 -16.74
N THR A 379 -11.84 5.28 -15.81
CA THR A 379 -11.84 5.77 -14.41
C THR A 379 -10.46 5.57 -13.77
N LEU A 380 -9.81 4.42 -13.98
CA LEU A 380 -8.42 4.21 -13.52
C LEU A 380 -7.45 5.17 -14.23
N GLN A 381 -7.68 5.48 -15.51
CA GLN A 381 -6.86 6.47 -16.22
C GLN A 381 -6.96 7.86 -15.60
N VAL A 382 -8.15 8.25 -15.10
CA VAL A 382 -8.29 9.53 -14.36
C VAL A 382 -7.40 9.55 -13.11
N PHE A 383 -7.34 8.45 -12.34
CA PHE A 383 -6.40 8.37 -11.21
C PHE A 383 -4.94 8.46 -11.66
N CYS A 384 -4.56 7.79 -12.76
CA CYS A 384 -3.21 7.92 -13.32
C CYS A 384 -2.89 9.38 -13.69
N CYS A 385 -3.84 10.13 -14.26
CA CYS A 385 -3.68 11.56 -14.56
C CYS A 385 -3.53 12.41 -13.29
N ILE A 386 -4.34 12.14 -12.25
CA ILE A 386 -4.23 12.84 -10.95
C ILE A 386 -2.84 12.62 -10.37
N TRP A 387 -2.36 11.38 -10.30
CA TRP A 387 -1.01 11.09 -9.80
C TRP A 387 0.10 11.68 -10.69
N PHE A 388 -0.10 11.68 -12.00
CA PHE A 388 0.86 12.31 -12.90
C PHE A 388 1.00 13.82 -12.66
N THR A 389 -0.08 14.52 -12.29
CA THR A 389 0.03 15.94 -11.91
C THR A 389 0.88 16.14 -10.66
N MET A 390 0.83 15.20 -9.70
CA MET A 390 1.71 15.25 -8.52
C MET A 390 3.16 14.94 -8.89
N VAL A 391 3.39 13.96 -9.76
CA VAL A 391 4.74 13.66 -10.31
C VAL A 391 5.30 14.88 -11.04
N ALA A 392 4.52 15.53 -11.90
CA ALA A 392 4.93 16.73 -12.64
C ALA A 392 5.31 17.89 -11.70
N LYS A 393 4.60 18.06 -10.58
CA LYS A 393 4.98 19.05 -9.55
C LYS A 393 6.35 18.75 -8.92
N VAL A 394 6.65 17.47 -8.67
CA VAL A 394 7.97 17.05 -8.16
C VAL A 394 9.06 17.32 -9.23
N VAL A 395 8.81 16.95 -10.48
CA VAL A 395 9.73 17.25 -11.60
C VAL A 395 10.02 18.75 -11.68
N TYR A 396 8.99 19.58 -11.60
CA TYR A 396 9.15 21.05 -11.61
C TYR A 396 10.01 21.55 -10.42
N LYS A 397 9.81 21.01 -9.21
CA LYS A 397 10.63 21.33 -8.03
C LYS A 397 12.10 20.93 -8.25
N VAL A 398 12.34 19.72 -8.77
CA VAL A 398 13.69 19.21 -9.04
C VAL A 398 14.42 20.09 -10.06
N LEU A 399 13.75 20.46 -11.15
CA LEU A 399 14.33 21.35 -12.17
C LEU A 399 14.65 22.76 -11.65
N ASN A 400 13.92 23.23 -10.63
CA ASN A 400 14.20 24.50 -9.95
C ASN A 400 15.20 24.36 -8.79
N GLY A 401 15.86 23.21 -8.62
CA GLY A 401 16.93 23.01 -7.65
C GLY A 401 16.49 22.79 -6.20
N THR A 402 15.21 22.49 -5.95
CA THR A 402 14.66 22.28 -4.60
C THR A 402 14.56 20.81 -4.16
N GLY A 403 15.26 19.89 -4.86
CA GLY A 403 15.29 18.47 -4.51
C GLY A 403 14.00 17.69 -4.78
N ALA A 404 14.10 16.36 -4.85
CA ALA A 404 12.98 15.45 -5.10
C ALA A 404 12.35 14.97 -3.78
N ASP A 405 11.43 15.77 -3.20
CA ASP A 405 10.66 15.35 -2.03
C ASP A 405 9.28 14.81 -2.44
N ASP A 406 8.87 13.70 -1.81
CA ASP A 406 7.57 13.10 -2.09
C ASP A 406 6.44 13.98 -1.53
N VAL A 407 5.71 14.64 -2.42
CA VAL A 407 4.61 15.56 -2.07
C VAL A 407 3.45 14.85 -1.35
N ARG A 408 3.41 13.50 -1.39
CA ARG A 408 2.37 12.69 -0.77
C ARG A 408 2.65 12.33 0.69
N SER A 409 3.91 12.44 1.11
CA SER A 409 4.27 12.16 2.49
C SER A 409 4.10 13.41 3.34
N ASP A 410 3.62 13.26 4.58
CA ASP A 410 3.48 14.35 5.55
C ASP A 410 4.82 14.74 6.21
N ASP A 411 5.94 14.50 5.50
CA ASP A 411 7.32 14.67 5.99
C ASP A 411 7.80 16.13 6.13
N GLU A 412 6.94 17.11 5.97
CA GLU A 412 7.25 18.52 6.17
C GLU A 412 7.26 18.96 7.65
N GLY A 413 7.51 18.06 8.59
CA GLY A 413 7.81 18.38 9.97
C GLY A 413 9.14 17.75 10.35
N ASP A 414 10.20 18.57 10.48
CA ASP A 414 11.47 18.24 11.15
C ASP A 414 11.19 17.87 12.63
N GLU A 415 10.53 16.74 12.87
CA GLU A 415 10.67 16.05 14.14
C GLU A 415 11.97 15.26 14.03
N GLU A 416 13.00 15.72 14.76
CA GLU A 416 14.24 14.99 14.96
C GLU A 416 13.88 13.57 15.42
N ASP A 417 13.98 12.60 14.49
CA ASP A 417 13.79 11.18 14.78
C ASP A 417 14.87 10.77 15.79
N GLU A 418 14.50 10.43 17.03
CA GLU A 418 15.45 9.94 18.03
C GLU A 418 16.08 8.63 17.50
N PRO A 419 17.41 8.49 17.52
CA PRO A 419 18.09 7.25 17.16
C PRO A 419 17.61 6.12 18.07
N ILE A 420 17.39 4.94 17.52
CA ILE A 420 17.04 3.75 18.32
C ILE A 420 18.21 3.47 19.26
N GLU A 421 18.01 3.68 20.56
CA GLU A 421 18.98 3.22 21.57
C GLU A 421 19.07 1.69 21.47
N HIS A 422 20.29 1.22 21.18
CA HIS A 422 20.59 -0.20 21.25
C HIS A 422 20.32 -0.70 22.66
N ASP A 423 19.32 -1.55 22.81
CA ASP A 423 19.06 -2.27 24.04
C ASP A 423 20.35 -3.04 24.42
N LYS A 424 20.98 -2.63 25.53
CA LYS A 424 22.24 -3.15 26.01
C LYS A 424 22.14 -4.60 26.55
N THR A 425 21.16 -5.37 26.10
CA THR A 425 20.95 -6.75 26.54
C THR A 425 21.90 -7.75 25.86
N SER A 426 22.64 -7.37 24.81
CA SER A 426 23.64 -8.28 24.21
C SER A 426 25.04 -8.21 24.81
N SER A 427 25.32 -7.26 25.74
CA SER A 427 26.63 -7.18 26.40
C SER A 427 26.78 -8.09 27.61
N LEU A 428 25.71 -8.72 28.10
CA LEU A 428 25.73 -9.66 29.20
C LEU A 428 26.02 -11.11 28.76
N LEU A 429 25.92 -11.43 27.47
CA LEU A 429 26.19 -12.80 26.99
C LEU A 429 27.66 -13.04 26.60
N ASN A 430 28.45 -11.97 26.41
CA ASN A 430 29.89 -12.08 26.08
C ASN A 430 30.84 -11.98 27.30
N SER A 431 30.32 -11.79 28.52
CA SER A 431 31.12 -11.77 29.74
C SER A 431 31.14 -13.10 30.51
N VAL A 432 30.49 -14.16 29.99
CA VAL A 432 30.43 -15.48 30.65
C VAL A 432 31.51 -16.46 30.17
N THR A 433 32.33 -16.11 29.17
CA THR A 433 33.27 -17.08 28.56
C THR A 433 34.75 -16.87 28.92
N THR A 434 35.08 -16.00 29.87
CA THR A 434 36.46 -15.85 30.32
C THR A 434 36.52 -15.61 31.82
N CYS A 435 36.31 -16.65 32.63
CA CYS A 435 36.84 -16.78 33.99
C CYS A 435 36.91 -18.26 34.37
N THR A 436 37.97 -18.92 33.97
CA THR A 436 38.45 -20.13 34.64
C THR A 436 39.51 -19.74 35.64
N GLU A 437 39.33 -20.29 36.88
CA GLU A 437 40.30 -20.43 37.96
C GLU A 437 40.79 -19.18 38.72
N SER A 438 40.22 -18.95 39.87
CA SER A 438 40.92 -18.96 41.15
C SER A 438 40.04 -18.41 42.29
N GLY A 439 39.91 -19.11 43.39
CA GLY A 439 39.63 -18.50 44.69
C GLY A 439 38.26 -18.75 45.30
N MET A 440 38.15 -19.87 46.00
CA MET A 440 37.14 -20.11 47.03
C MET A 440 37.16 -19.00 48.11
N SER A 441 36.05 -18.26 48.29
CA SER A 441 35.68 -17.69 49.59
C SER A 441 34.22 -17.27 49.63
N ALA A 442 33.51 -17.89 50.58
CA ALA A 442 32.34 -17.43 51.35
C ALA A 442 31.17 -16.72 50.67
N LEU A 443 30.04 -17.42 50.64
CA LEU A 443 28.67 -16.89 50.45
C LEU A 443 28.33 -15.88 51.56
N PRO A 444 27.73 -14.72 51.23
CA PRO A 444 27.05 -13.88 52.21
C PRO A 444 25.72 -14.52 52.62
N LYS A 445 25.52 -14.56 53.92
CA LYS A 445 24.34 -15.01 54.65
C LYS A 445 23.13 -14.17 54.28
N GLU A 446 22.04 -14.80 53.90
CA GLU A 446 20.73 -14.17 53.78
C GLU A 446 20.27 -13.62 55.16
N GLU A 447 20.03 -12.33 55.24
CA GLU A 447 19.49 -11.68 56.43
C GLU A 447 17.95 -11.56 56.22
N GLU A 448 17.19 -12.29 57.04
CA GLU A 448 15.74 -12.21 57.08
C GLU A 448 15.32 -10.82 57.57
N VAL A 449 14.67 -10.05 56.69
CA VAL A 449 14.05 -8.77 57.05
C VAL A 449 12.70 -9.03 57.69
N GLY A 450 12.58 -8.77 58.97
CA GLY A 450 11.37 -8.97 59.77
C GLY A 450 10.21 -8.06 59.29
N VAL A 451 9.00 -8.58 59.46
CA VAL A 451 7.71 -7.99 59.03
C VAL A 451 7.40 -6.61 59.63
N ASP A 452 8.14 -6.15 60.64
CA ASP A 452 7.90 -4.86 61.31
C ASP A 452 8.41 -3.61 60.58
N ALA A 453 9.21 -3.79 59.53
CA ALA A 453 9.70 -2.67 58.69
C ALA A 453 8.67 -2.15 57.67
N LEU A 454 7.54 -2.84 57.47
CA LEU A 454 6.54 -2.47 56.46
C LEU A 454 5.44 -1.51 56.96
N THR A 455 5.37 -1.21 58.25
CA THR A 455 4.27 -0.39 58.83
C THR A 455 4.58 1.11 58.87
N PHE A 456 5.80 1.58 58.70
CA PHE A 456 6.15 3.01 58.80
C PHE A 456 6.02 3.87 57.55
N ALA A 457 5.77 3.28 56.37
CA ALA A 457 5.65 4.03 55.12
C ALA A 457 4.27 4.65 54.89
N ARG A 458 3.27 4.40 55.74
CA ARG A 458 1.86 4.82 55.51
C ARG A 458 1.46 6.13 56.13
N MET A 459 2.23 6.78 56.97
CA MET A 459 1.82 8.02 57.69
C MET A 459 2.38 9.32 57.10
N ASN A 460 3.36 9.35 56.23
CA ASN A 460 3.94 10.61 55.73
C ASN A 460 3.41 11.05 54.34
N GLY A 461 2.50 10.28 53.71
CA GLY A 461 2.00 10.61 52.39
C GLY A 461 0.87 11.67 52.35
N ALA A 462 0.20 11.95 53.44
CA ALA A 462 -0.98 12.80 53.46
C ALA A 462 -0.68 14.32 53.55
N SER A 463 0.46 14.71 54.15
CA SER A 463 0.84 16.14 54.26
C SER A 463 1.52 16.69 53.01
N GLN A 464 2.32 15.88 52.32
CA GLN A 464 2.97 16.31 51.07
C GLN A 464 1.96 16.45 49.89
N ARG A 465 0.87 15.65 49.87
CA ARG A 465 -0.15 15.75 48.83
C ARG A 465 -1.03 16.99 48.94
N ARG A 466 -1.15 17.60 50.13
CA ARG A 466 -1.87 18.87 50.32
C ARG A 466 -1.03 20.09 49.94
N GLN A 467 0.30 20.03 50.05
CA GLN A 467 1.15 21.15 49.66
C GLN A 467 1.34 21.23 48.16
N ALA A 468 1.51 20.08 47.47
CA ALA A 468 1.55 20.03 46.00
C ALA A 468 0.23 20.48 45.32
N ARG A 469 -0.92 20.27 45.97
CA ARG A 469 -2.21 20.69 45.44
C ARG A 469 -2.49 22.20 45.66
N ARG A 470 -1.79 22.86 46.59
CA ARG A 470 -1.88 24.32 46.80
C ARG A 470 -0.98 25.12 45.87
N GLU A 471 0.14 24.55 45.40
CA GLU A 471 1.01 25.20 44.40
C GLU A 471 0.48 25.09 42.97
N SER A 472 -0.26 24.01 42.65
CA SER A 472 -0.85 23.85 41.31
C SER A 472 -2.07 24.73 41.05
N SER A 473 -2.71 25.27 42.09
CA SER A 473 -3.90 26.13 41.92
C SER A 473 -3.59 27.64 41.77
N ARG A 474 -2.29 28.03 41.83
CA ARG A 474 -1.89 29.44 41.61
C ARG A 474 -1.29 29.74 40.23
N ALA A 475 -1.17 28.74 39.35
CA ALA A 475 -0.57 28.88 38.00
C ALA A 475 -1.60 28.76 36.86
N SER A 476 -2.89 28.96 37.08
CA SER A 476 -3.87 29.04 35.99
C SER A 476 -4.13 30.51 35.59
N GLY A 477 -3.05 31.20 35.22
CA GLY A 477 -3.16 32.41 34.41
C GLY A 477 -3.44 31.99 32.98
N ILE A 478 -4.55 32.40 32.41
CA ILE A 478 -4.85 32.26 30.98
C ILE A 478 -3.81 33.09 30.25
N SER A 479 -2.81 32.39 29.66
CA SER A 479 -1.86 33.00 28.76
C SER A 479 -2.57 33.24 27.43
N ILE A 480 -2.80 34.49 27.08
CA ILE A 480 -3.29 34.85 25.73
C ILE A 480 -2.13 34.61 24.74
N PRO A 481 -2.32 33.79 23.72
CA PRO A 481 -1.27 33.51 22.74
C PRO A 481 -0.80 34.77 22.02
N GLY A 482 0.52 34.94 21.85
CA GLY A 482 1.10 36.02 21.07
C GLY A 482 0.73 35.92 19.58
N HIS A 483 1.06 36.97 18.80
CA HIS A 483 0.65 37.11 17.39
C HIS A 483 1.14 35.96 16.49
N GLY A 484 2.25 35.28 16.84
CA GLY A 484 2.79 34.10 16.13
C GLY A 484 1.95 32.84 16.36
N ASP A 485 1.54 32.63 17.62
CA ASP A 485 0.76 31.45 18.02
C ASP A 485 -0.67 31.48 17.47
N ARG A 486 -1.18 32.67 17.18
CA ARG A 486 -2.52 32.87 16.62
C ARG A 486 -2.61 32.45 15.16
N LYS A 487 -1.54 32.64 14.40
CA LYS A 487 -1.46 32.22 12.98
C LYS A 487 -1.38 30.71 12.85
N GLU A 488 -0.65 30.07 13.74
CA GLU A 488 -0.53 28.61 13.83
C GLU A 488 -1.86 27.94 14.28
N LEU A 489 -2.57 28.57 15.22
CA LEU A 489 -3.90 28.10 15.65
C LEU A 489 -4.96 28.23 14.55
N LEU A 490 -4.96 29.30 13.77
CA LEU A 490 -5.88 29.49 12.66
C LEU A 490 -5.62 28.52 11.51
N GLY A 491 -4.35 28.22 11.19
CA GLY A 491 -4.00 27.18 10.22
C GLY A 491 -4.43 25.78 10.63
N ARG A 492 -4.45 25.49 11.94
CA ARG A 492 -4.91 24.19 12.48
C ARG A 492 -6.44 24.04 12.50
N ILE A 493 -7.19 25.12 12.52
CA ILE A 493 -8.67 25.12 12.56
C ILE A 493 -9.27 25.24 11.15
N GLY A 494 -8.44 25.43 10.11
CA GLY A 494 -8.91 25.50 8.71
C GLY A 494 -9.74 26.75 8.39
N CYS A 495 -9.58 27.85 9.17
CA CYS A 495 -10.32 29.09 8.95
C CYS A 495 -9.61 30.11 8.08
N ASP A 496 -8.40 29.79 7.56
CA ASP A 496 -7.72 30.62 6.56
C ASP A 496 -8.15 30.17 5.15
N LYS A 497 -9.28 30.71 4.69
CA LYS A 497 -9.54 30.82 3.26
C LYS A 497 -9.19 32.24 2.86
N PRO A 498 -8.22 32.49 1.98
CA PRO A 498 -8.05 33.81 1.39
C PRO A 498 -9.28 34.10 0.52
N SER A 499 -9.83 35.26 0.74
CA SER A 499 -10.85 35.88 -0.12
C SER A 499 -10.29 36.18 -1.51
#